data_f550660462707dabaae75cfa5ff52b99
#
_entry.id   f550660462707dabaae75cfa5ff52b99
#
_cell.length_a   1.000
_cell.length_b   1.000
_cell.length_c   1.000
_cell.angle_alpha   90.00
_cell.angle_beta   90.00
_cell.angle_gamma   90.00
#
_symmetry.space_group_name_H-M   'P 1'
#
loop_
_entity.id
_entity.type
_entity.pdbx_description
1 polymer ?
#
loop_
_entity_poly.entity_id
_entity_poly.type
_entity_poly.pdbx_seq_one_letter_code
_entity_poly.pdbx_strand_id
1 'polypeptide(L)'
;MLKVKGIALKSTINYIKSKLKPEELIAFEGSLSLNCRDFFHLPVLSAEWYEANSLVEIMVKIPEFLKRKPEEVWWEIGRYSCDDGLNTVYKIFYKLGSPEFIIKRAAQVWSNYYSEGNFFVVSHSLNSAHVQIKDISLPHPALCTRISGWMERAIELSGGKNVVLRHTLCKFQKQIIEEWKANWD
;
A
#
# COMPACT_ATOMS: atom_id res chain seq x y z
N MET A 1 -8.61 8.99 -13.76
CA MET A 1 -7.81 7.74 -13.68
C MET A 1 -6.97 7.80 -12.42
N LEU A 2 -7.02 6.77 -11.60
CA LEU A 2 -6.33 6.73 -10.30
C LEU A 2 -4.83 6.99 -10.45
N LYS A 3 -4.31 7.91 -9.64
CA LYS A 3 -2.88 8.17 -9.49
C LYS A 3 -2.42 7.87 -8.06
N VAL A 4 -1.16 7.53 -7.92
CA VAL A 4 -0.49 7.31 -6.64
C VAL A 4 0.66 8.30 -6.46
N LYS A 5 0.93 8.69 -5.23
CA LYS A 5 2.13 9.49 -4.92
C LYS A 5 3.39 8.69 -5.16
N GLY A 6 4.42 9.37 -5.64
CA GLY A 6 5.71 8.75 -5.94
C GLY A 6 6.35 8.04 -4.76
N ILE A 7 6.02 8.42 -3.52
CA ILE A 7 6.48 7.69 -2.33
C ILE A 7 5.99 6.22 -2.34
N ALA A 8 4.77 5.94 -2.83
CA ALA A 8 4.24 4.59 -2.92
C ALA A 8 4.98 3.76 -4.00
N LEU A 9 5.28 4.38 -5.14
CA LEU A 9 6.03 3.75 -6.23
C LEU A 9 7.49 3.52 -5.81
N LYS A 10 8.15 4.55 -5.26
CA LYS A 10 9.53 4.49 -4.79
C LYS A 10 9.75 3.41 -3.73
N SER A 11 8.88 3.31 -2.72
CA SER A 11 8.99 2.28 -1.69
C SER A 11 8.81 0.86 -2.27
N THR A 12 7.93 0.69 -3.26
CA THR A 12 7.77 -0.59 -3.97
C THR A 12 9.05 -0.96 -4.73
N ILE A 13 9.65 -0.01 -5.45
CA ILE A 13 10.93 -0.21 -6.16
C ILE A 13 12.05 -0.56 -5.17
N ASN A 14 12.14 0.15 -4.05
CA ASN A 14 13.14 -0.12 -3.01
C ASN A 14 12.97 -1.53 -2.42
N TYR A 15 11.73 -1.97 -2.17
CA TYR A 15 11.46 -3.34 -1.76
C TYR A 15 12.00 -4.34 -2.78
N ILE A 16 11.69 -4.17 -4.08
CA ILE A 16 12.13 -5.06 -5.16
C ILE A 16 13.66 -5.13 -5.23
N LYS A 17 14.32 -3.96 -5.23
CA LYS A 17 15.79 -3.86 -5.24
C LYS A 17 16.44 -4.53 -4.01
N SER A 18 15.74 -4.58 -2.88
CA SER A 18 16.22 -5.25 -1.66
C SER A 18 16.07 -6.78 -1.70
N LYS A 19 15.24 -7.30 -2.60
CA LYS A 19 14.90 -8.74 -2.68
C LYS A 19 15.56 -9.47 -3.83
N LEU A 20 15.81 -8.80 -4.95
CA LEU A 20 16.39 -9.39 -6.15
C LEU A 20 17.90 -9.17 -6.21
N LYS A 21 18.63 -10.19 -6.69
CA LYS A 21 20.02 -10.05 -7.08
C LYS A 21 20.15 -9.23 -8.38
N PRO A 22 21.31 -8.66 -8.69
CA PRO A 22 21.47 -7.79 -9.88
C PRO A 22 20.98 -8.45 -11.18
N GLU A 23 21.31 -9.70 -11.44
CA GLU A 23 20.88 -10.42 -12.63
C GLU A 23 19.38 -10.70 -12.68
N GLU A 24 18.75 -10.98 -11.52
CA GLU A 24 17.30 -11.15 -11.40
C GLU A 24 16.57 -9.82 -11.60
N LEU A 25 17.15 -8.73 -11.11
CA LEU A 25 16.61 -7.38 -11.28
C LEU A 25 16.61 -6.97 -12.76
N ILE A 26 17.70 -7.23 -13.50
CA ILE A 26 17.76 -6.98 -14.96
C ILE A 26 16.68 -7.76 -15.69
N ALA A 27 16.51 -9.05 -15.35
CA ALA A 27 15.47 -9.89 -15.96
C ALA A 27 14.06 -9.39 -15.62
N PHE A 28 13.83 -8.99 -14.37
CA PHE A 28 12.57 -8.40 -13.92
C PHE A 28 12.26 -7.09 -14.68
N GLU A 29 13.21 -6.16 -14.75
CA GLU A 29 13.06 -4.92 -15.50
C GLU A 29 12.77 -5.19 -16.98
N GLY A 30 13.41 -6.20 -17.57
CA GLY A 30 13.16 -6.65 -18.94
C GLY A 30 11.73 -7.14 -19.19
N SER A 31 11.03 -7.59 -18.15
CA SER A 31 9.63 -8.02 -18.23
C SER A 31 8.62 -6.88 -18.18
N LEU A 32 9.02 -5.67 -17.76
CA LEU A 32 8.16 -4.51 -17.61
C LEU A 32 7.98 -3.74 -18.93
N SER A 33 6.87 -2.99 -19.04
CA SER A 33 6.72 -1.98 -20.07
C SER A 33 7.85 -0.92 -19.98
N LEU A 34 8.13 -0.23 -21.08
CA LEU A 34 9.19 0.79 -21.11
C LEU A 34 9.00 1.85 -20.01
N ASN A 35 7.79 2.38 -19.88
CA ASN A 35 7.47 3.38 -18.87
C ASN A 35 7.71 2.88 -17.43
N CYS A 36 7.39 1.62 -17.15
CA CYS A 36 7.62 1.03 -15.82
C CYS A 36 9.11 0.75 -15.57
N ARG A 37 9.86 0.39 -16.61
CA ARG A 37 11.31 0.19 -16.54
C ARG A 37 12.05 1.47 -16.17
N ASP A 38 11.63 2.60 -16.75
CA ASP A 38 12.25 3.90 -16.50
C ASP A 38 12.25 4.28 -15.01
N PHE A 39 11.27 3.83 -14.22
CA PHE A 39 11.25 4.08 -12.78
C PHE A 39 12.40 3.41 -12.00
N PHE A 40 13.09 2.44 -12.58
CA PHE A 40 14.25 1.78 -11.96
C PHE A 40 15.55 2.53 -12.21
N HIS A 41 15.58 3.41 -13.23
CA HIS A 41 16.75 4.14 -13.69
C HIS A 41 16.64 5.65 -13.47
N LEU A 42 15.43 6.22 -13.51
CA LEU A 42 15.18 7.63 -13.33
C LEU A 42 14.67 7.93 -11.91
N PRO A 43 14.92 9.14 -11.38
CA PRO A 43 14.45 9.53 -10.07
C PRO A 43 12.90 9.55 -9.98
N VAL A 44 12.32 8.79 -9.07
CA VAL A 44 10.90 8.88 -8.70
C VAL A 44 10.77 9.93 -7.60
N LEU A 45 10.11 11.05 -7.91
CA LEU A 45 9.90 12.15 -6.97
C LEU A 45 8.74 11.82 -6.03
N SER A 46 9.01 11.74 -4.73
CA SER A 46 8.05 11.28 -3.71
C SER A 46 6.75 12.09 -3.66
N ALA A 47 6.79 13.39 -3.98
CA ALA A 47 5.65 14.29 -3.94
C ALA A 47 4.85 14.38 -5.25
N GLU A 48 5.36 13.80 -6.34
CA GLU A 48 4.69 13.81 -7.64
C GLU A 48 3.64 12.70 -7.76
N TRP A 49 2.72 12.87 -8.71
CA TRP A 49 1.67 11.91 -9.01
C TRP A 49 2.01 11.04 -10.22
N TYR A 50 1.87 9.73 -10.07
CA TYR A 50 2.12 8.72 -11.10
C TYR A 50 0.88 7.88 -11.34
N GLU A 51 0.72 7.33 -12.55
CA GLU A 51 -0.40 6.45 -12.88
C GLU A 51 -0.37 5.18 -12.02
N ALA A 52 -1.48 4.86 -11.36
CA ALA A 52 -1.58 3.68 -10.50
C ALA A 52 -1.41 2.36 -11.27
N ASN A 53 -1.73 2.35 -12.58
CA ASN A 53 -1.49 1.20 -13.45
C ASN A 53 -0.03 0.78 -13.49
N SER A 54 0.91 1.73 -13.45
CA SER A 54 2.35 1.42 -13.41
C SER A 54 2.74 0.71 -12.11
N LEU A 55 2.21 1.16 -10.97
CA LEU A 55 2.42 0.47 -9.69
C LEU A 55 1.84 -0.94 -9.72
N VAL A 56 0.63 -1.11 -10.28
CA VAL A 56 -0.02 -2.42 -10.40
C VAL A 56 0.77 -3.34 -11.31
N GLU A 57 1.24 -2.88 -12.48
CA GLU A 57 2.07 -3.68 -13.38
C GLU A 57 3.31 -4.24 -12.67
N ILE A 58 4.05 -3.38 -11.98
CA ILE A 58 5.24 -3.75 -11.22
C ILE A 58 4.90 -4.81 -10.16
N MET A 59 3.83 -4.59 -9.39
CA MET A 59 3.42 -5.51 -8.33
C MET A 59 2.92 -6.86 -8.86
N VAL A 60 2.24 -6.90 -9.99
CA VAL A 60 1.72 -8.15 -10.56
C VAL A 60 2.84 -9.06 -11.04
N LYS A 61 3.93 -8.49 -11.54
CA LYS A 61 5.05 -9.28 -12.10
C LYS A 61 6.05 -9.78 -11.07
N ILE A 62 6.29 -9.06 -9.98
CA ILE A 62 7.35 -9.40 -9.02
C ILE A 62 7.18 -10.75 -8.30
N PRO A 63 5.97 -11.27 -7.99
CA PRO A 63 5.82 -12.56 -7.32
C PRO A 63 6.44 -13.74 -8.08
N GLU A 64 6.42 -13.72 -9.42
CA GLU A 64 7.03 -14.74 -10.26
C GLU A 64 8.55 -14.82 -10.04
N PHE A 65 9.22 -13.67 -10.01
CA PHE A 65 10.67 -13.57 -9.79
C PHE A 65 11.07 -13.96 -8.37
N LEU A 66 10.22 -13.69 -7.39
CA LEU A 66 10.44 -14.12 -6.02
C LEU A 66 10.02 -15.58 -5.76
N LYS A 67 9.37 -16.25 -6.72
CA LYS A 67 8.82 -17.61 -6.60
C LYS A 67 7.91 -17.78 -5.38
N ARG A 68 7.05 -16.77 -5.13
CA ARG A 68 6.17 -16.69 -3.98
C ARG A 68 4.73 -16.40 -4.40
N LYS A 69 3.78 -16.67 -3.49
CA LYS A 69 2.37 -16.36 -3.73
C LYS A 69 2.17 -14.85 -3.87
N PRO A 70 1.40 -14.41 -4.88
CA PRO A 70 1.16 -13.00 -5.14
C PRO A 70 0.67 -12.22 -3.91
N GLU A 71 -0.30 -12.76 -3.18
CA GLU A 71 -0.92 -12.10 -2.04
C GLU A 71 0.08 -11.84 -0.90
N GLU A 72 1.00 -12.78 -0.65
CA GLU A 72 2.06 -12.64 0.36
C GLU A 72 3.01 -11.50 -0.01
N VAL A 73 3.42 -11.45 -1.30
CA VAL A 73 4.35 -10.44 -1.79
C VAL A 73 3.70 -9.06 -1.77
N TRP A 74 2.47 -8.93 -2.23
CA TRP A 74 1.75 -7.65 -2.23
C TRP A 74 1.51 -7.11 -0.82
N TRP A 75 1.16 -7.99 0.11
CA TRP A 75 1.00 -7.64 1.52
C TRP A 75 2.33 -7.17 2.13
N GLU A 76 3.44 -7.86 1.88
CA GLU A 76 4.78 -7.43 2.33
C GLU A 76 5.20 -6.09 1.73
N ILE A 77 4.92 -5.84 0.45
CA ILE A 77 5.16 -4.53 -0.18
C ILE A 77 4.39 -3.43 0.56
N GLY A 78 3.17 -3.71 0.98
CA GLY A 78 2.38 -2.78 1.78
C GLY A 78 3.05 -2.46 3.11
N ARG A 79 3.46 -3.46 3.86
CA ARG A 79 4.17 -3.31 5.14
C ARG A 79 5.49 -2.56 5.00
N TYR A 80 6.31 -2.96 4.03
CA TYR A 80 7.56 -2.27 3.71
C TYR A 80 7.33 -0.79 3.36
N SER A 81 6.30 -0.50 2.58
CA SER A 81 5.95 0.88 2.21
C SER A 81 5.51 1.71 3.42
N CYS A 82 4.88 1.09 4.40
CA CYS A 82 4.56 1.74 5.66
C CYS A 82 5.83 2.09 6.45
N ASP A 83 6.74 1.14 6.60
CA ASP A 83 8.02 1.35 7.30
C ASP A 83 8.89 2.42 6.61
N ASP A 84 9.00 2.37 5.27
CA ASP A 84 9.78 3.31 4.46
C ASP A 84 9.20 4.75 4.52
N GLY A 85 7.88 4.87 4.41
CA GLY A 85 7.18 6.16 4.51
C GLY A 85 7.34 6.83 5.87
N LEU A 86 7.43 6.04 6.94
CA LEU A 86 7.61 6.52 8.32
C LEU A 86 9.00 7.07 8.61
N ASN A 87 10.01 6.58 7.90
CA ASN A 87 11.38 7.05 8.09
C ASN A 87 11.61 8.46 7.52
N THR A 88 10.67 9.00 6.75
CA THR A 88 10.83 10.28 6.05
C THR A 88 9.95 11.41 6.59
N VAL A 89 8.65 11.40 6.31
CA VAL A 89 7.75 12.55 6.57
C VAL A 89 6.80 12.29 7.74
N TYR A 90 6.44 11.03 7.98
CA TYR A 90 5.38 10.65 8.92
C TYR A 90 5.88 10.16 10.28
N LYS A 91 7.19 10.19 10.53
CA LYS A 91 7.82 9.72 11.78
C LYS A 91 7.21 10.31 13.06
N ILE A 92 6.75 11.56 12.99
CA ILE A 92 6.12 12.26 14.11
C ILE A 92 4.72 11.69 14.40
N PHE A 93 3.96 11.29 13.38
CA PHE A 93 2.60 10.82 13.54
C PHE A 93 2.49 9.47 14.26
N TYR A 94 3.49 8.60 14.12
CA TYR A 94 3.47 7.26 14.68
C TYR A 94 4.17 7.14 16.04
N LYS A 95 5.18 7.96 16.31
CA LYS A 95 5.86 7.95 17.62
C LYS A 95 5.06 8.56 18.76
N LEU A 96 4.03 9.32 18.46
CA LEU A 96 3.23 10.09 19.43
C LEU A 96 1.76 9.68 19.47
N GLY A 97 1.33 8.69 18.67
CA GLY A 97 -0.07 8.33 18.49
C GLY A 97 -0.40 6.92 18.99
N SER A 98 -1.67 6.73 19.31
CA SER A 98 -2.32 5.44 19.46
C SER A 98 -2.92 4.99 18.12
N PRO A 99 -3.33 3.70 17.97
CA PRO A 99 -4.11 3.27 16.82
C PRO A 99 -5.31 4.17 16.53
N GLU A 100 -6.02 4.60 17.55
CA GLU A 100 -7.14 5.55 17.42
C GLU A 100 -6.74 6.88 16.76
N PHE A 101 -5.57 7.42 17.13
CA PHE A 101 -5.04 8.65 16.54
C PHE A 101 -4.77 8.50 15.04
N ILE A 102 -4.22 7.35 14.61
CA ILE A 102 -3.97 7.06 13.20
C ILE A 102 -5.27 6.89 12.44
N ILE A 103 -6.22 6.15 13.00
CA ILE A 103 -7.53 5.91 12.38
C ILE A 103 -8.28 7.22 12.15
N LYS A 104 -8.31 8.13 13.11
CA LYS A 104 -8.94 9.46 12.96
C LYS A 104 -8.32 10.30 11.82
N ARG A 105 -7.10 9.99 11.39
CA ARG A 105 -6.39 10.67 10.30
C ARG A 105 -6.32 9.87 9.01
N ALA A 106 -6.90 8.67 8.99
CA ALA A 106 -6.77 7.75 7.87
C ALA A 106 -7.26 8.37 6.53
N ALA A 107 -8.33 9.15 6.55
CA ALA A 107 -8.81 9.86 5.36
C ALA A 107 -7.78 10.88 4.83
N GLN A 108 -7.12 11.63 5.71
CA GLN A 108 -6.04 12.54 5.34
C GLN A 108 -4.83 11.78 4.79
N VAL A 109 -4.45 10.68 5.42
CA VAL A 109 -3.35 9.82 4.94
C VAL A 109 -3.71 9.28 3.56
N TRP A 110 -4.95 8.80 3.37
CA TRP A 110 -5.42 8.31 2.07
C TRP A 110 -5.23 9.35 0.97
N SER A 111 -5.73 10.56 1.14
CA SER A 111 -5.64 11.65 0.15
C SER A 111 -4.21 12.08 -0.17
N ASN A 112 -3.25 11.79 0.72
CA ASN A 112 -1.83 12.03 0.47
C ASN A 112 -1.16 10.94 -0.37
N TYR A 113 -1.80 9.77 -0.54
CA TYR A 113 -1.25 8.64 -1.29
C TYR A 113 -1.98 8.36 -2.60
N TYR A 114 -3.30 8.65 -2.65
CA TYR A 114 -4.18 8.32 -3.77
C TYR A 114 -4.99 9.53 -4.22
N SER A 115 -5.11 9.73 -5.54
CA SER A 115 -5.83 10.86 -6.13
C SER A 115 -7.34 10.69 -6.19
N GLU A 116 -7.82 9.47 -5.95
CA GLU A 116 -9.23 9.11 -5.99
C GLU A 116 -9.58 8.23 -4.78
N GLY A 117 -10.86 8.08 -4.54
CA GLY A 117 -11.41 7.31 -3.45
C GLY A 117 -11.62 8.15 -2.21
N ASN A 118 -12.82 8.01 -1.66
CA ASN A 118 -13.22 8.64 -0.41
C ASN A 118 -13.06 7.62 0.72
N PHE A 119 -12.15 7.90 1.65
CA PHE A 119 -11.89 7.05 2.80
C PHE A 119 -12.82 7.42 3.97
N PHE A 120 -13.55 6.44 4.48
CA PHE A 120 -14.48 6.60 5.59
C PHE A 120 -14.09 5.70 6.76
N VAL A 121 -14.04 6.26 7.96
CA VAL A 121 -14.07 5.49 9.21
C VAL A 121 -15.53 5.29 9.58
N VAL A 122 -16.06 4.09 9.38
CA VAL A 122 -17.46 3.74 9.66
C VAL A 122 -17.67 3.65 11.16
N SER A 123 -16.75 2.99 11.87
CA SER A 123 -16.73 2.91 13.32
C SER A 123 -15.31 2.60 13.82
N HIS A 124 -15.03 2.95 15.06
CA HIS A 124 -13.80 2.56 15.76
C HIS A 124 -14.03 2.47 17.27
N SER A 125 -13.19 1.68 17.93
CA SER A 125 -13.07 1.59 19.38
C SER A 125 -11.60 1.62 19.80
N LEU A 126 -11.31 1.34 21.06
CA LEU A 126 -9.92 1.26 21.55
C LEU A 126 -9.10 0.18 20.84
N ASN A 127 -9.75 -0.90 20.40
CA ASN A 127 -9.09 -2.08 19.83
C ASN A 127 -9.74 -2.58 18.53
N SER A 128 -10.51 -1.75 17.83
CA SER A 128 -11.08 -2.11 16.53
C SER A 128 -11.28 -0.90 15.64
N ALA A 129 -11.30 -1.15 14.32
CA ALA A 129 -11.69 -0.19 13.30
C ALA A 129 -12.43 -0.87 12.16
N HIS A 130 -13.44 -0.18 11.65
CA HIS A 130 -14.17 -0.52 10.43
C HIS A 130 -14.05 0.65 9.46
N VAL A 131 -13.45 0.41 8.30
CA VAL A 131 -13.17 1.45 7.31
C VAL A 131 -13.68 1.04 5.92
N GLN A 132 -14.04 2.02 5.12
CA GLN A 132 -14.52 1.84 3.75
C GLN A 132 -13.84 2.84 2.83
N ILE A 133 -13.62 2.42 1.56
CA ILE A 133 -13.21 3.30 0.46
C ILE A 133 -14.26 3.20 -0.64
N LYS A 134 -14.78 4.34 -1.06
CA LYS A 134 -15.74 4.48 -2.17
C LYS A 134 -15.10 5.26 -3.31
N ASP A 135 -15.71 5.19 -4.48
CA ASP A 135 -15.37 6.02 -5.65
C ASP A 135 -13.90 5.90 -6.11
N ILE A 136 -13.34 4.68 -6.05
CA ILE A 136 -12.02 4.37 -6.60
C ILE A 136 -12.16 3.70 -7.97
N SER A 137 -11.42 4.18 -8.99
CA SER A 137 -11.58 3.76 -10.39
C SER A 137 -10.76 2.53 -10.79
N LEU A 138 -9.76 2.12 -10.01
CA LEU A 138 -8.91 0.97 -10.31
C LEU A 138 -8.96 -0.06 -9.17
N PRO A 139 -10.00 -0.88 -9.06
CA PRO A 139 -9.98 -2.03 -8.16
C PRO A 139 -9.05 -3.09 -8.74
N HIS A 140 -8.02 -3.47 -8.00
CA HIS A 140 -7.11 -4.55 -8.37
C HIS A 140 -6.64 -5.29 -7.11
N PRO A 141 -6.62 -6.65 -7.07
CA PRO A 141 -6.24 -7.42 -5.90
C PRO A 141 -4.87 -7.03 -5.33
N ALA A 142 -3.88 -6.79 -6.19
CA ALA A 142 -2.56 -6.35 -5.76
C ALA A 142 -2.61 -5.05 -4.96
N LEU A 143 -3.39 -4.07 -5.42
CA LEU A 143 -3.53 -2.78 -4.74
C LEU A 143 -4.25 -2.95 -3.39
N CYS A 144 -5.35 -3.71 -3.37
CA CYS A 144 -6.13 -3.97 -2.15
C CYS A 144 -5.29 -4.70 -1.09
N THR A 145 -4.53 -5.72 -1.51
CA THR A 145 -3.66 -6.49 -0.59
C THR A 145 -2.50 -5.64 -0.08
N ARG A 146 -1.91 -4.81 -0.94
CA ARG A 146 -0.90 -3.82 -0.53
C ARG A 146 -1.45 -2.84 0.50
N ILE A 147 -2.66 -2.32 0.29
CA ILE A 147 -3.34 -1.43 1.24
C ILE A 147 -3.56 -2.15 2.57
N SER A 148 -3.99 -3.41 2.54
CA SER A 148 -4.16 -4.23 3.75
C SER A 148 -2.85 -4.34 4.56
N GLY A 149 -1.74 -4.69 3.90
CA GLY A 149 -0.43 -4.77 4.56
C GLY A 149 0.02 -3.43 5.15
N TRP A 150 -0.23 -2.33 4.44
CA TRP A 150 0.08 -0.98 4.91
C TRP A 150 -0.75 -0.61 6.16
N MET A 151 -2.07 -0.84 6.14
CA MET A 151 -2.96 -0.54 7.27
C MET A 151 -2.61 -1.35 8.51
N GLU A 152 -2.38 -2.65 8.35
CA GLU A 152 -2.00 -3.55 9.44
C GLU A 152 -0.72 -3.06 10.10
N ARG A 153 0.31 -2.76 9.29
CA ARG A 153 1.58 -2.25 9.79
C ARG A 153 1.46 -0.90 10.48
N ALA A 154 0.61 -0.02 9.96
CA ALA A 154 0.34 1.28 10.58
C ALA A 154 -0.25 1.15 11.98
N ILE A 155 -1.19 0.21 12.19
CA ILE A 155 -1.78 -0.08 13.49
C ILE A 155 -0.70 -0.64 14.45
N GLU A 156 0.12 -1.59 14.01
CA GLU A 156 1.23 -2.14 14.82
C GLU A 156 2.20 -1.06 15.27
N LEU A 157 2.64 -0.19 14.35
CA LEU A 157 3.60 0.87 14.64
C LEU A 157 3.03 1.94 15.57
N SER A 158 1.71 2.07 15.63
CA SER A 158 1.02 2.97 16.57
C SER A 158 0.74 2.33 17.93
N GLY A 159 1.17 1.07 18.15
CA GLY A 159 1.10 0.39 19.44
C GLY A 159 0.10 -0.75 19.53
N GLY A 160 -0.70 -1.00 18.48
CA GLY A 160 -1.59 -2.18 18.41
C GLY A 160 -0.78 -3.48 18.38
N LYS A 161 -1.21 -4.47 19.14
CA LYS A 161 -0.61 -5.81 19.18
C LYS A 161 -1.57 -6.82 18.61
N ASN A 162 -1.05 -7.94 18.13
CA ASN A 162 -1.87 -9.05 17.58
C ASN A 162 -2.91 -8.56 16.56
N VAL A 163 -2.48 -7.66 15.67
CA VAL A 163 -3.38 -7.03 14.69
C VAL A 163 -3.93 -8.06 13.72
N VAL A 164 -5.24 -8.11 13.60
CA VAL A 164 -5.95 -8.93 12.61
C VAL A 164 -6.75 -7.99 11.71
N LEU A 165 -6.35 -7.88 10.46
CA LEU A 165 -7.03 -7.07 9.46
C LEU A 165 -7.64 -7.96 8.38
N ARG A 166 -8.91 -7.73 8.05
CA ARG A 166 -9.65 -8.48 7.02
C ARG A 166 -10.21 -7.50 5.98
N HIS A 167 -9.94 -7.77 4.72
CA HIS A 167 -10.60 -7.13 3.58
C HIS A 167 -11.92 -7.87 3.34
N THR A 168 -13.03 -7.27 3.69
CA THR A 168 -14.34 -7.94 3.77
C THR A 168 -15.22 -7.71 2.55
N LEU A 169 -15.06 -6.57 1.85
CA LEU A 169 -15.72 -6.29 0.58
C LEU A 169 -14.68 -5.77 -0.42
N CYS A 170 -14.75 -6.25 -1.67
CA CYS A 170 -13.82 -5.90 -2.72
C CYS A 170 -14.54 -5.61 -4.05
N LYS A 171 -14.30 -4.45 -4.63
CA LYS A 171 -14.86 -4.05 -5.94
C LYS A 171 -14.45 -5.01 -7.07
N PHE A 172 -13.24 -5.57 -7.00
CA PHE A 172 -12.80 -6.59 -7.94
C PHE A 172 -13.69 -7.85 -7.90
N GLN A 173 -14.30 -8.14 -6.75
CA GLN A 173 -15.29 -9.21 -6.55
C GLN A 173 -16.72 -8.72 -6.79
N LYS A 174 -16.92 -7.69 -7.62
CA LYS A 174 -18.21 -7.10 -7.98
C LYS A 174 -18.96 -6.41 -6.84
N GLN A 175 -18.28 -6.07 -5.75
CA GLN A 175 -18.83 -5.21 -4.71
C GLN A 175 -18.76 -3.74 -5.14
N ILE A 176 -19.56 -2.88 -4.51
CA ILE A 176 -19.61 -1.44 -4.84
C ILE A 176 -18.57 -0.61 -4.08
N ILE A 177 -17.97 -1.17 -3.04
CA ILE A 177 -17.01 -0.52 -2.15
C ILE A 177 -15.86 -1.46 -1.82
N GLU A 178 -14.76 -0.89 -1.33
CA GLU A 178 -13.71 -1.60 -0.61
C GLU A 178 -13.95 -1.46 0.88
N GLU A 179 -13.87 -2.55 1.66
CA GLU A 179 -14.12 -2.54 3.10
C GLU A 179 -13.09 -3.35 3.88
N TRP A 180 -12.60 -2.79 4.98
CA TRP A 180 -11.71 -3.50 5.92
C TRP A 180 -12.24 -3.41 7.35
N LYS A 181 -12.01 -4.51 8.08
CA LYS A 181 -12.23 -4.59 9.52
C LYS A 181 -10.92 -5.01 10.20
N ALA A 182 -10.51 -4.25 11.19
CA ALA A 182 -9.32 -4.50 11.97
C ALA A 182 -9.66 -4.69 13.44
N ASN A 183 -8.94 -5.60 14.12
CA ASN A 183 -8.94 -5.76 15.56
C ASN A 183 -7.50 -5.91 16.04
N TRP A 184 -7.23 -5.45 17.26
CA TRP A 184 -5.91 -5.54 17.93
C TRP A 184 -6.08 -5.55 19.44
N ASP A 185 -4.98 -5.84 20.17
CA ASP A 185 -4.88 -5.77 21.62
C ASP A 185 -4.15 -4.48 22.05
#